data_bcba8aead8cc76bd277759b53cef93f1
#
_entry.id   bcba8aead8cc76bd277759b53cef93f1
#
_cell.length_a   1.000
_cell.length_b   1.000
_cell.length_c   1.000
_cell.angle_alpha   90.00
_cell.angle_beta   90.00
_cell.angle_gamma   90.00
#
_symmetry.space_group_name_H-M   'P 1'
#
loop_
_entity.id
_entity.type
_entity.pdbx_description
1 polymer ?
#
loop_
_entity_poly.entity_id
_entity_poly.type
_entity_poly.pdbx_seq_one_letter_code
_entity_poly.pdbx_strand_id
1 'polypeptide(L)'
;FFTQFYYLTWVGACILTVIYVLMQRIVWIIAKHEGAADAYYPISFIPVLSLWAYMGDENTMLCFALSLLMTLVACVGYIKLRGNGIFKWICLLIVIPLFYWFFGSAVFVFTGYVLLLEIQKNQSKKKGIGYGMFVSVYTLVWILFISTFLQYPLFRVFGGINYYRFPVIIPDMQIIVAIIFMVL
;
A
#
# COMPACT_ATOMS: atom_id res chain seq x y z
N PHE A 1 11.94 11.80 12.14
CA PHE A 1 13.30 12.08 11.63
C PHE A 1 13.24 12.91 10.35
N PHE A 2 12.48 12.47 9.34
CA PHE A 2 12.34 13.21 8.07
C PHE A 2 11.60 14.54 8.21
N THR A 3 10.76 14.73 9.21
CA THR A 3 10.02 15.98 9.45
C THR A 3 10.93 17.11 9.96
N GLN A 4 12.09 16.82 10.51
CA GLN A 4 13.05 17.85 10.93
C GLN A 4 13.68 18.60 9.75
N PHE A 5 13.70 17.99 8.56
CA PHE A 5 14.22 18.64 7.34
C PHE A 5 13.23 19.61 6.68
N TYR A 6 11.97 19.66 7.15
CA TYR A 6 11.00 20.64 6.67
C TYR A 6 11.37 22.09 7.01
N TYR A 7 12.25 22.31 8.00
CA TYR A 7 12.80 23.65 8.28
C TYR A 7 13.69 24.18 7.14
N LEU A 8 14.24 23.29 6.32
CA LEU A 8 14.96 23.63 5.09
C LEU A 8 14.04 23.30 3.90
N THR A 9 13.32 24.31 3.41
CA THR A 9 12.32 24.17 2.33
C THR A 9 12.83 23.41 1.11
N TRP A 10 14.07 23.63 0.74
CA TRP A 10 14.73 22.96 -0.38
C TRP A 10 14.94 21.45 -0.15
N VAL A 11 15.33 21.08 1.05
CA VAL A 11 15.58 19.67 1.39
C VAL A 11 14.25 18.90 1.44
N GLY A 12 13.20 19.52 2.00
CA GLY A 12 11.85 18.93 1.98
C GLY A 12 11.34 18.70 0.56
N ALA A 13 11.50 19.69 -0.32
CA ALA A 13 11.11 19.57 -1.74
C ALA A 13 11.90 18.47 -2.46
N CYS A 14 13.20 18.33 -2.22
CA CYS A 14 14.00 17.26 -2.79
C CYS A 14 13.55 15.88 -2.31
N ILE A 15 13.27 15.71 -1.02
CA ILE A 15 12.78 14.44 -0.46
C ILE A 15 11.44 14.04 -1.09
N LEU A 16 10.49 14.97 -1.17
CA LEU A 16 9.19 14.70 -1.80
C LEU A 16 9.34 14.34 -3.28
N THR A 17 10.19 15.06 -4.00
CA THR A 17 10.45 14.77 -5.43
C THR A 17 11.01 13.36 -5.61
N VAL A 18 11.97 12.96 -4.78
CA VAL A 18 12.53 11.59 -4.81
C VAL A 18 11.44 10.55 -4.53
N ILE A 19 10.57 10.77 -3.54
CA ILE A 19 9.47 9.86 -3.22
C ILE A 19 8.53 9.72 -4.43
N TYR A 20 8.12 10.82 -5.04
CA TYR A 20 7.21 10.79 -6.21
C TYR A 20 7.82 10.09 -7.41
N VAL A 21 9.09 10.35 -7.71
CA VAL A 21 9.81 9.69 -8.80
C VAL A 21 9.93 8.19 -8.55
N LEU A 22 10.26 7.78 -7.32
CA LEU A 22 10.33 6.36 -6.95
C LEU A 22 8.96 5.69 -7.08
N MET A 23 7.89 6.32 -6.59
CA MET A 23 6.53 5.78 -6.70
C MET A 23 6.13 5.60 -8.16
N GLN A 24 6.33 6.61 -9.01
CA GLN A 24 6.04 6.53 -10.43
C GLN A 24 6.80 5.37 -11.10
N ARG A 25 8.09 5.24 -10.80
CA ARG A 25 8.92 4.14 -11.34
C ARG A 25 8.40 2.77 -10.91
N ILE A 26 8.02 2.62 -9.65
CA ILE A 26 7.50 1.36 -9.13
C ILE A 26 6.14 1.03 -9.77
N VAL A 27 5.23 2.00 -9.86
CA VAL A 27 3.93 1.84 -10.53
C VAL A 27 4.14 1.39 -11.99
N TRP A 28 5.08 2.01 -12.70
CA TRP A 28 5.41 1.60 -14.05
C TRP A 28 5.97 0.18 -14.15
N ILE A 29 6.84 -0.23 -13.22
CA ILE A 29 7.37 -1.60 -13.16
C ILE A 29 6.24 -2.61 -12.95
N ILE A 30 5.29 -2.30 -12.09
CA ILE A 30 4.11 -3.13 -11.83
C ILE A 30 3.25 -3.22 -13.10
N ALA A 31 2.90 -2.09 -13.72
CA ALA A 31 2.11 -2.03 -14.92
C ALA A 31 2.75 -2.81 -16.08
N LYS A 32 4.06 -2.67 -16.27
CA LYS A 32 4.81 -3.41 -17.30
C LYS A 32 4.83 -4.92 -17.05
N HIS A 33 4.87 -5.33 -15.78
CA HIS A 33 4.76 -6.74 -15.44
C HIS A 33 3.39 -7.33 -15.78
N GLU A 34 2.33 -6.54 -15.68
CA GLU A 34 0.96 -6.94 -16.07
C GLU A 34 0.70 -6.85 -17.59
N GLY A 35 1.69 -6.44 -18.37
CA GLY A 35 1.63 -6.42 -19.84
C GLY A 35 1.23 -5.08 -20.43
N ALA A 36 1.33 -3.98 -19.68
CA ALA A 36 1.04 -2.65 -20.23
C ALA A 36 2.00 -2.29 -21.38
N ALA A 37 1.44 -1.79 -22.48
CA ALA A 37 2.22 -1.27 -23.60
C ALA A 37 2.90 0.05 -23.21
N ASP A 38 4.04 0.33 -23.84
CA ASP A 38 4.82 1.55 -23.55
C ASP A 38 4.03 2.86 -23.81
N ALA A 39 3.00 2.81 -24.65
CA ALA A 39 2.09 3.93 -24.89
C ALA A 39 1.32 4.37 -23.62
N TYR A 40 1.13 3.48 -22.65
CA TYR A 40 0.45 3.77 -21.39
C TYR A 40 1.36 4.36 -20.29
N TYR A 41 2.63 4.60 -20.58
CA TYR A 41 3.56 5.22 -19.66
C TYR A 41 3.03 6.50 -18.97
N PRO A 42 2.35 7.44 -19.70
CA PRO A 42 1.81 8.63 -19.05
C PRO A 42 0.75 8.34 -17.98
N ILE A 43 0.01 7.23 -18.10
CA ILE A 43 -1.02 6.82 -17.13
C ILE A 43 -0.41 6.52 -15.75
N SER A 44 0.85 6.04 -15.70
CA SER A 44 1.54 5.75 -14.45
C SER A 44 1.82 7.00 -13.58
N PHE A 45 1.62 8.20 -14.11
CA PHE A 45 1.70 9.44 -13.34
C PHE A 45 0.41 9.76 -12.58
N ILE A 46 -0.75 9.22 -12.98
CA ILE A 46 -2.04 9.52 -12.35
C ILE A 46 -2.03 9.23 -10.85
N PRO A 47 -1.57 8.07 -10.35
CA PRO A 47 -1.52 7.80 -8.91
C PRO A 47 -0.64 8.81 -8.17
N VAL A 48 0.50 9.15 -8.74
CA VAL A 48 1.45 10.10 -8.13
C VAL A 48 0.88 11.52 -8.10
N LEU A 49 0.18 11.94 -9.15
CA LEU A 49 -0.50 13.23 -9.19
C LEU A 49 -1.64 13.30 -8.17
N SER A 50 -2.39 12.21 -7.98
CA SER A 50 -3.43 12.14 -6.96
C SER A 50 -2.85 12.27 -5.55
N LEU A 51 -1.70 11.62 -5.30
CA LEU A 51 -0.98 11.78 -4.03
C LEU A 51 -0.43 13.18 -3.85
N TRP A 52 0.12 13.78 -4.91
CA TRP A 52 0.60 15.16 -4.86
C TRP A 52 -0.53 16.14 -4.52
N ALA A 53 -1.69 15.99 -5.15
CA ALA A 53 -2.86 16.80 -4.85
C ALA A 53 -3.31 16.63 -3.39
N TYR A 54 -3.30 15.39 -2.88
CA TYR A 54 -3.60 15.10 -1.47
C TYR A 54 -2.59 15.74 -0.52
N MET A 55 -1.30 15.68 -0.83
CA MET A 55 -0.22 16.24 -0.01
C MET A 55 -0.16 17.79 -0.06
N GLY A 56 -0.95 18.42 -0.91
CA GLY A 56 -1.12 19.89 -0.94
C GLY A 56 -1.93 20.44 0.22
N ASP A 57 -2.62 19.60 0.99
CA ASP A 57 -3.34 20.01 2.20
C ASP A 57 -2.36 20.09 3.38
N GLU A 58 -2.43 21.18 4.16
CA GLU A 58 -1.55 21.44 5.31
C GLU A 58 -1.63 20.37 6.42
N ASN A 59 -2.73 19.64 6.48
CA ASN A 59 -2.99 18.62 7.50
C ASN A 59 -2.49 17.22 7.11
N THR A 60 -1.87 17.07 5.94
CA THR A 60 -1.42 15.77 5.46
C THR A 60 -0.05 15.39 6.02
N MET A 61 0.12 14.09 6.26
CA MET A 61 1.35 13.56 6.83
C MET A 61 2.18 12.82 5.79
N LEU A 62 3.46 13.12 5.76
CA LEU A 62 4.44 12.42 4.93
C LEU A 62 4.47 10.90 5.19
N CYS A 63 4.09 10.47 6.39
CA CYS A 63 4.05 9.04 6.74
C CYS A 63 3.09 8.25 5.85
N PHE A 64 1.99 8.85 5.36
CA PHE A 64 1.08 8.21 4.42
C PHE A 64 1.76 7.93 3.07
N ALA A 65 2.46 8.91 2.51
CA ALA A 65 3.22 8.74 1.26
C ALA A 65 4.31 7.66 1.39
N LEU A 66 5.03 7.65 2.52
CA LEU A 66 6.04 6.63 2.80
C LEU A 66 5.43 5.24 2.96
N SER A 67 4.29 5.11 3.63
CA SER A 67 3.61 3.83 3.78
C SER A 67 3.13 3.28 2.44
N LEU A 68 2.59 4.13 1.55
CA LEU A 68 2.24 3.74 0.18
C LEU A 68 3.47 3.31 -0.64
N LEU A 69 4.56 4.07 -0.56
CA LEU A 69 5.81 3.71 -1.24
C LEU A 69 6.30 2.31 -0.82
N MET A 70 6.34 2.04 0.49
CA MET A 70 6.76 0.74 1.02
C MET A 70 5.80 -0.37 0.62
N THR A 71 4.51 -0.07 0.53
CA THR A 71 3.50 -1.01 0.03
C THR A 71 3.76 -1.39 -1.43
N LEU A 72 4.04 -0.42 -2.29
CA LEU A 72 4.38 -0.67 -3.69
C LEU A 72 5.67 -1.49 -3.83
N VAL A 73 6.69 -1.21 -3.00
CA VAL A 73 7.92 -2.01 -2.94
C VAL A 73 7.60 -3.46 -2.55
N ALA A 74 6.73 -3.68 -1.57
CA ALA A 74 6.31 -5.01 -1.16
C ALA A 74 5.54 -5.73 -2.28
N CYS A 75 4.72 -5.02 -3.07
CA CYS A 75 4.03 -5.58 -4.24
C CYS A 75 5.05 -6.08 -5.28
N VAL A 76 6.08 -5.30 -5.59
CA VAL A 76 7.17 -5.74 -6.50
C VAL A 76 7.92 -6.94 -5.92
N GLY A 77 8.20 -6.94 -4.62
CA GLY A 77 8.76 -8.09 -3.91
C GLY A 77 7.91 -9.35 -4.08
N TYR A 78 6.60 -9.22 -3.88
CA TYR A 78 5.64 -10.32 -4.07
C TYR A 78 5.63 -10.87 -5.50
N ILE A 79 5.71 -9.99 -6.51
CA ILE A 79 5.82 -10.40 -7.92
C ILE A 79 7.06 -11.29 -8.13
N LYS A 80 8.19 -10.92 -7.57
CA LYS A 80 9.44 -11.70 -7.68
C LYS A 80 9.37 -13.06 -6.99
N LEU A 81 8.64 -13.17 -5.88
CA LEU A 81 8.44 -14.42 -5.13
C LEU A 81 7.42 -15.37 -5.76
N ARG A 82 6.78 -14.99 -6.86
CA ARG A 82 5.67 -15.69 -7.51
C ARG A 82 6.00 -17.14 -7.96
N GLY A 83 7.28 -17.53 -8.04
CA GLY A 83 7.71 -18.86 -8.46
C GLY A 83 7.67 -19.97 -7.40
N ASN A 84 7.72 -19.65 -6.11
CA ASN A 84 7.93 -20.61 -5.03
C ASN A 84 6.67 -20.82 -4.18
N GLY A 85 5.94 -21.94 -4.40
CA GLY A 85 4.64 -22.22 -3.77
C GLY A 85 4.60 -22.07 -2.24
N ILE A 86 5.31 -22.92 -1.48
CA ILE A 86 5.27 -22.93 -0.02
C ILE A 86 5.96 -21.71 0.59
N PHE A 87 7.11 -21.32 0.04
CA PHE A 87 7.88 -20.17 0.51
C PHE A 87 7.07 -18.88 0.41
N LYS A 88 6.30 -18.71 -0.66
CA LYS A 88 5.38 -17.59 -0.85
C LYS A 88 4.34 -17.49 0.28
N TRP A 89 3.77 -18.62 0.71
CA TRP A 89 2.80 -18.66 1.80
C TRP A 89 3.42 -18.23 3.13
N ILE A 90 4.59 -18.76 3.44
CA ILE A 90 5.33 -18.41 4.66
C ILE A 90 5.65 -16.92 4.67
N CYS A 91 6.14 -16.39 3.53
CA CYS A 91 6.39 -14.96 3.41
C CYS A 91 5.13 -14.11 3.63
N LEU A 92 3.98 -14.46 3.05
CA LEU A 92 2.74 -13.72 3.25
C LEU A 92 2.27 -13.73 4.70
N LEU A 93 2.34 -14.90 5.37
CA LEU A 93 1.95 -15.04 6.77
C LEU A 93 2.78 -14.17 7.71
N ILE A 94 4.06 -13.94 7.39
CA ILE A 94 4.96 -13.08 8.19
C ILE A 94 4.84 -11.61 7.77
N VAL A 95 4.78 -11.35 6.47
CA VAL A 95 4.79 -9.97 5.94
C VAL A 95 3.51 -9.22 6.31
N ILE A 96 2.32 -9.85 6.27
CA ILE A 96 1.06 -9.17 6.56
C ILE A 96 1.01 -8.61 7.99
N PRO A 97 1.31 -9.38 9.06
CA PRO A 97 1.35 -8.85 10.43
C PRO A 97 2.38 -7.74 10.61
N LEU A 98 3.58 -7.97 10.08
CA LEU A 98 4.69 -7.02 10.19
C LEU A 98 4.38 -5.73 9.43
N PHE A 99 3.77 -5.85 8.26
CA PHE A 99 3.35 -4.71 7.44
C PHE A 99 2.27 -3.88 8.13
N TYR A 100 1.27 -4.55 8.72
CA TYR A 100 0.25 -3.87 9.50
C TYR A 100 0.85 -3.12 10.71
N TRP A 101 1.82 -3.74 11.39
CA TRP A 101 2.47 -3.11 12.55
C TRP A 101 3.20 -1.82 12.19
N PHE A 102 3.93 -1.80 11.06
CA PHE A 102 4.71 -0.63 10.65
C PHE A 102 3.93 0.41 9.85
N PHE A 103 3.03 -0.03 8.98
CA PHE A 103 2.39 0.80 7.96
C PHE A 103 0.87 0.90 8.10
N GLY A 104 0.28 0.24 9.08
CA GLY A 104 -1.14 0.32 9.39
C GLY A 104 -2.05 -0.06 8.22
N SER A 105 -2.99 0.83 7.88
CA SER A 105 -4.01 0.60 6.84
C SER A 105 -3.45 0.35 5.44
N ALA A 106 -2.20 0.71 5.15
CA ALA A 106 -1.57 0.44 3.86
C ALA A 106 -1.49 -1.06 3.51
N VAL A 107 -1.62 -1.95 4.52
CA VAL A 107 -1.73 -3.40 4.31
C VAL A 107 -2.92 -3.78 3.43
N PHE A 108 -4.01 -3.00 3.45
CA PHE A 108 -5.18 -3.28 2.59
C PHE A 108 -4.87 -3.08 1.11
N VAL A 109 -4.05 -2.09 0.76
CA VAL A 109 -3.59 -1.89 -0.62
C VAL A 109 -2.75 -3.08 -1.06
N PHE A 110 -1.84 -3.55 -0.20
CA PHE A 110 -1.03 -4.74 -0.48
C PHE A 110 -1.89 -5.99 -0.69
N THR A 111 -2.81 -6.27 0.23
CA THR A 111 -3.68 -7.46 0.14
C THR A 111 -4.63 -7.40 -1.05
N GLY A 112 -5.16 -6.21 -1.38
CA GLY A 112 -5.97 -5.98 -2.57
C GLY A 112 -5.19 -6.26 -3.85
N TYR A 113 -3.94 -5.78 -3.93
CA TYR A 113 -3.07 -6.06 -5.07
C TYR A 113 -2.74 -7.55 -5.21
N VAL A 114 -2.40 -8.22 -4.11
CA VAL A 114 -2.18 -9.68 -4.09
C VAL A 114 -3.41 -10.44 -4.60
N LEU A 115 -4.61 -10.03 -4.18
CA LEU A 115 -5.86 -10.60 -4.64
C LEU A 115 -6.04 -10.45 -6.14
N LEU A 116 -5.83 -9.27 -6.69
CA LEU A 116 -5.93 -9.01 -8.14
C LEU A 116 -4.96 -9.88 -8.93
N LEU A 117 -3.69 -9.94 -8.51
CA LEU A 117 -2.68 -10.78 -9.15
C LEU A 117 -3.05 -12.28 -9.16
N GLU A 118 -3.61 -12.80 -8.06
CA GLU A 118 -3.97 -14.22 -7.98
C GLU A 118 -5.20 -14.53 -8.85
N ILE A 119 -6.15 -13.61 -8.96
CA ILE A 119 -7.30 -13.77 -9.86
C ILE A 119 -6.85 -13.81 -11.32
N GLN A 120 -5.93 -12.93 -11.72
CA GLN A 120 -5.43 -12.87 -13.09
C GLN A 120 -4.58 -14.09 -13.45
N LYS A 121 -3.75 -14.56 -12.52
CA LYS A 121 -2.81 -15.66 -12.77
C LYS A 121 -3.48 -17.02 -12.96
N ASN A 122 -4.50 -17.30 -12.17
CA ASN A 122 -5.10 -18.63 -12.15
C ASN A 122 -6.09 -18.81 -13.31
N GLN A 123 -5.78 -19.74 -14.22
CA GLN A 123 -6.70 -20.18 -15.30
C GLN A 123 -8.05 -20.66 -14.74
N SER A 124 -8.05 -21.22 -13.52
CA SER A 124 -9.28 -21.47 -12.76
C SER A 124 -9.56 -20.29 -11.84
N LYS A 125 -10.44 -19.38 -12.27
CA LYS A 125 -10.89 -18.21 -11.47
C LYS A 125 -11.26 -18.58 -10.04
N LYS A 126 -11.85 -19.78 -9.82
CA LYS A 126 -12.23 -20.28 -8.49
C LYS A 126 -11.04 -20.45 -7.53
N LYS A 127 -9.90 -20.97 -8.03
CA LYS A 127 -8.69 -21.11 -7.17
C LYS A 127 -8.05 -19.75 -6.85
N GLY A 128 -8.01 -18.82 -7.81
CA GLY A 128 -7.49 -17.48 -7.59
C GLY A 128 -8.32 -16.70 -6.58
N ILE A 129 -9.66 -16.76 -6.69
CA ILE A 129 -10.58 -16.15 -5.73
C ILE A 129 -10.41 -16.76 -4.35
N GLY A 130 -10.31 -18.11 -4.23
CA GLY A 130 -10.09 -18.77 -2.94
C GLY A 130 -8.80 -18.31 -2.25
N TYR A 131 -7.73 -18.14 -3.01
CA TYR A 131 -6.46 -17.63 -2.50
C TYR A 131 -6.56 -16.18 -2.01
N GLY A 132 -7.15 -15.30 -2.82
CA GLY A 132 -7.33 -13.90 -2.45
C GLY A 132 -8.24 -13.74 -1.24
N MET A 133 -9.33 -14.52 -1.17
CA MET A 133 -10.21 -14.55 0.01
C MET A 133 -9.46 -14.99 1.27
N PHE A 134 -8.61 -16.01 1.19
CA PHE A 134 -7.82 -16.45 2.33
C PHE A 134 -6.91 -15.35 2.85
N VAL A 135 -6.19 -14.65 1.97
CA VAL A 135 -5.31 -13.54 2.35
C VAL A 135 -6.10 -12.39 2.98
N SER A 136 -7.26 -12.05 2.41
CA SER A 136 -8.12 -10.98 2.94
C SER A 136 -8.70 -11.34 4.31
N VAL A 137 -9.20 -12.57 4.48
CA VAL A 137 -9.71 -13.06 5.76
C VAL A 137 -8.60 -13.11 6.81
N TYR A 138 -7.41 -13.58 6.45
CA TYR A 138 -6.26 -13.60 7.35
C TYR A 138 -5.90 -12.19 7.83
N THR A 139 -5.90 -11.21 6.94
CA THR A 139 -5.64 -9.80 7.30
C THR A 139 -6.69 -9.29 8.28
N LEU A 140 -7.98 -9.55 8.02
CA LEU A 140 -9.07 -9.15 8.91
C LEU A 140 -8.98 -9.82 10.28
N VAL A 141 -8.71 -11.13 10.32
CA VAL A 141 -8.53 -11.87 11.58
C VAL A 141 -7.38 -11.30 12.40
N TRP A 142 -6.26 -10.95 11.73
CA TRP A 142 -5.12 -10.32 12.39
C TRP A 142 -5.48 -8.96 13.00
N ILE A 143 -6.23 -8.13 12.26
CA ILE A 143 -6.69 -6.82 12.74
C ILE A 143 -7.64 -6.98 13.94
N LEU A 144 -8.58 -7.94 13.89
CA LEU A 144 -9.47 -8.25 15.00
C LEU A 144 -8.68 -8.74 16.23
N PHE A 145 -7.69 -9.61 16.03
CA PHE A 145 -6.84 -10.10 17.10
C PHE A 145 -6.11 -8.95 17.80
N ILE A 146 -5.54 -8.01 17.04
CA ILE A 146 -4.87 -6.82 17.59
C ILE A 146 -5.86 -5.92 18.33
N SER A 147 -7.07 -5.72 17.79
CA SER A 147 -8.11 -4.94 18.45
C SER A 147 -8.47 -5.49 19.84
N THR A 148 -8.65 -6.81 19.95
CA THR A 148 -8.95 -7.46 21.22
C THR A 148 -7.77 -7.45 22.19
N PHE A 149 -6.55 -7.65 21.67
CA PHE A 149 -5.34 -7.68 22.50
C PHE A 149 -4.97 -6.31 23.07
N LEU A 150 -5.10 -5.26 22.27
CA LEU A 150 -4.74 -3.89 22.67
C LEU A 150 -5.93 -3.10 23.24
N GLN A 151 -7.13 -3.67 23.28
CA GLN A 151 -8.36 -3.03 23.77
C GLN A 151 -8.68 -1.68 23.07
N TYR A 152 -8.26 -1.52 21.82
CA TYR A 152 -8.58 -0.34 21.02
C TYR A 152 -9.90 -0.49 20.27
N PRO A 153 -10.67 0.59 20.09
CA PRO A 153 -11.90 0.56 19.30
C PRO A 153 -11.57 0.18 17.84
N LEU A 154 -12.36 -0.73 17.28
CA LEU A 154 -12.16 -1.31 15.93
C LEU A 154 -11.88 -0.24 14.87
N PHE A 155 -12.63 0.86 14.89
CA PHE A 155 -12.45 1.94 13.92
C PHE A 155 -11.03 2.52 13.90
N ARG A 156 -10.39 2.65 15.07
CA ARG A 156 -9.01 3.14 15.16
C ARG A 156 -7.99 2.08 14.72
N VAL A 157 -8.28 0.82 14.98
CA VAL A 157 -7.39 -0.29 14.59
C VAL A 157 -7.35 -0.44 13.07
N PHE A 158 -8.45 -0.18 12.37
CA PHE A 158 -8.45 -0.13 10.90
C PHE A 158 -7.53 0.95 10.32
N GLY A 159 -7.40 2.10 10.99
CA GLY A 159 -6.46 3.15 10.60
C GLY A 159 -4.99 2.81 10.87
N GLY A 160 -4.73 1.82 11.73
CA GLY A 160 -3.38 1.41 12.15
C GLY A 160 -2.96 2.01 13.49
N ILE A 161 -2.19 1.22 14.26
CA ILE A 161 -1.83 1.54 15.65
C ILE A 161 -1.00 2.82 15.76
N ASN A 162 -0.11 3.05 14.81
CA ASN A 162 0.79 4.21 14.82
C ASN A 162 0.12 5.52 14.39
N TYR A 163 -1.04 5.44 13.74
CA TYR A 163 -1.77 6.59 13.22
C TYR A 163 -2.84 7.13 14.18
N TYR A 164 -3.13 6.44 15.28
CA TYR A 164 -4.19 6.85 16.20
C TYR A 164 -3.93 8.17 16.93
N ARG A 165 -2.67 8.58 17.02
CA ARG A 165 -2.26 9.83 17.71
C ARG A 165 -2.60 11.09 16.90
N PHE A 166 -2.82 10.94 15.62
CA PHE A 166 -3.05 12.06 14.72
C PHE A 166 -4.45 11.98 14.16
N PRO A 167 -5.28 13.00 14.35
CA PRO A 167 -6.59 13.03 13.73
C PRO A 167 -6.42 12.99 12.22
N VAL A 168 -6.96 11.97 11.57
CA VAL A 168 -7.06 11.92 10.12
C VAL A 168 -8.20 12.86 9.73
N ILE A 169 -7.84 14.03 9.23
CA ILE A 169 -8.82 15.09 8.97
C ILE A 169 -9.62 14.82 7.70
N ILE A 170 -9.06 14.07 6.74
CA ILE A 170 -9.74 13.73 5.49
C ILE A 170 -9.52 12.24 5.18
N PRO A 171 -10.18 11.31 5.91
CA PRO A 171 -10.03 9.88 5.68
C PRO A 171 -10.47 9.47 4.27
N ASP A 172 -11.47 10.14 3.70
CA ASP A 172 -12.04 9.81 2.40
C ASP A 172 -11.03 10.04 1.26
N MET A 173 -10.25 11.10 1.32
CA MET A 173 -9.20 11.37 0.33
C MET A 173 -8.09 10.32 0.36
N GLN A 174 -7.70 9.82 1.52
CA GLN A 174 -6.73 8.74 1.64
C GLN A 174 -7.22 7.46 0.98
N ILE A 175 -8.50 7.14 1.17
CA ILE A 175 -9.15 5.97 0.54
C ILE A 175 -9.15 6.13 -0.98
N ILE A 176 -9.52 7.31 -1.50
CA ILE A 176 -9.54 7.58 -2.93
C ILE A 176 -8.13 7.41 -3.53
N VAL A 177 -7.11 8.01 -2.92
CA VAL A 177 -5.72 7.87 -3.38
C VAL A 177 -5.29 6.39 -3.35
N ALA A 178 -5.59 5.65 -2.27
CA ALA A 178 -5.28 4.24 -2.16
C ALA A 178 -5.97 3.39 -3.25
N ILE A 179 -7.23 3.68 -3.57
CA ILE A 179 -7.97 3.01 -4.66
C ILE A 179 -7.30 3.30 -6.01
N ILE A 180 -6.92 4.56 -6.29
CA ILE A 180 -6.24 4.91 -7.53
C ILE A 180 -4.93 4.12 -7.69
N PHE A 181 -4.15 3.96 -6.61
CA PHE A 181 -2.93 3.14 -6.63
C PHE A 181 -3.19 1.64 -6.80
N MET A 182 -4.39 1.16 -6.47
CA MET A 182 -4.74 -0.25 -6.58
C MET A 182 -5.32 -0.61 -7.95
N VAL A 183 -6.00 0.34 -8.61
CA VAL A 183 -6.71 0.10 -9.88
C VAL A 183 -5.81 0.28 -11.09
N LEU A 184 -4.77 1.11 -11.01
CA LEU A 184 -3.80 1.38 -12.08
C LEU A 184 -2.58 0.49 -12.02
#